data_b1522d20fd18cd27884770598c907850
#
_entry.id   b1522d20fd18cd27884770598c907850
#
_cell.length_a   1.000
_cell.length_b   1.000
_cell.length_c   1.000
_cell.angle_alpha   90.00
_cell.angle_beta   90.00
_cell.angle_gamma   90.00
#
_symmetry.space_group_name_H-M   'P 1'
#
loop_
_entity.id
_entity.type
_entity.pdbx_description
1 polymer ?
#
loop_
_entity_poly.entity_id
_entity_poly.type
_entity_poly.pdbx_seq_one_letter_code
_entity_poly.pdbx_strand_id
1 'polypeptide(L)'
;MKNRILLCVIVAAGLFSSCDREPVSAVPEGMTLVWSDEFDRDGAPDPEKWVYSTGGNGWGNGELQFYTDKRENSIVKDGKLILTAQSENGLWTSARLKTQHKGDWTYGFFEIRAKVPRGRGTWPAIWMLPTFMKYGNWPRSGEIDIMEHVGFEPDIIHTSVHTNAYNHKIGTHKTAHDTVRGATKKFQTYAMEWDPDYIQWYINGEPFYRFDNPHISNAEWPFDIPFYLILNLAIGGTWGGQQGIDEKMEKAEMIVDYVRVYQKN
;
A
#
# COMPACT_ATOMS: atom_id res chain seq x y z
N MET A 1 21.00 73.60 -12.71
CA MET A 1 19.99 72.74 -12.08
C MET A 1 20.01 71.42 -12.83
N LYS A 2 20.54 70.32 -12.21
CA LYS A 2 20.66 69.00 -12.81
C LYS A 2 19.64 68.07 -12.14
N ASN A 3 18.57 67.73 -12.84
CA ASN A 3 17.59 66.74 -12.36
C ASN A 3 18.22 65.32 -12.45
N ARG A 4 18.30 64.64 -11.33
CA ARG A 4 18.59 63.23 -11.26
C ARG A 4 17.27 62.46 -11.21
N ILE A 5 16.99 61.69 -12.24
CA ILE A 5 15.87 60.71 -12.29
C ILE A 5 16.37 59.46 -11.56
N LEU A 6 15.69 59.12 -10.47
CA LEU A 6 15.91 57.88 -9.70
C LEU A 6 15.06 56.76 -10.34
N LEU A 7 15.75 55.82 -10.96
CA LEU A 7 15.08 54.64 -11.58
C LEU A 7 14.88 53.59 -10.48
N CYS A 8 13.66 53.39 -9.99
CA CYS A 8 13.34 52.29 -9.12
C CYS A 8 13.20 51.00 -9.95
N VAL A 9 14.14 50.07 -9.78
CA VAL A 9 14.01 48.72 -10.32
C VAL A 9 13.15 47.91 -9.33
N ILE A 10 11.93 47.59 -9.73
CA ILE A 10 11.08 46.65 -9.00
C ILE A 10 11.49 45.25 -9.43
N VAL A 11 12.18 44.52 -8.54
CA VAL A 11 12.45 43.10 -8.71
C VAL A 11 11.18 42.36 -8.28
N ALA A 12 10.39 41.91 -9.21
CA ALA A 12 9.28 41.01 -8.97
C ALA A 12 9.86 39.61 -8.66
N ALA A 13 9.88 39.25 -7.36
CA ALA A 13 10.14 37.88 -6.95
C ALA A 13 8.94 37.03 -7.35
N GLY A 14 9.11 36.30 -8.46
CA GLY A 14 8.13 35.28 -8.87
C GLY A 14 8.13 34.14 -7.85
N LEU A 15 7.09 34.07 -7.05
CA LEU A 15 6.75 32.90 -6.28
C LEU A 15 6.38 31.78 -7.28
N PHE A 16 7.33 30.91 -7.60
CA PHE A 16 7.02 29.62 -8.21
C PHE A 16 6.36 28.77 -7.12
N SER A 17 5.04 28.87 -7.00
CA SER A 17 4.23 27.88 -6.35
C SER A 17 4.37 26.61 -7.18
N SER A 18 5.10 25.63 -6.67
CA SER A 18 5.06 24.26 -7.21
C SER A 18 3.64 23.77 -6.96
N CYS A 19 2.82 23.83 -7.99
CA CYS A 19 1.51 23.24 -8.00
C CYS A 19 1.73 21.72 -8.02
N ASP A 20 1.87 21.11 -6.83
CA ASP A 20 1.67 19.68 -6.69
C ASP A 20 0.19 19.45 -7.04
N ARG A 21 -0.08 19.09 -8.28
CA ARG A 21 -1.43 18.70 -8.69
C ARG A 21 -1.81 17.53 -7.80
N GLU A 22 -2.96 17.65 -7.11
CA GLU A 22 -3.58 16.50 -6.46
C GLU A 22 -3.65 15.38 -7.49
N PRO A 23 -3.25 14.14 -7.13
CA PRO A 23 -3.32 13.03 -8.05
C PRO A 23 -4.76 12.89 -8.54
N VAL A 24 -4.93 12.74 -9.84
CA VAL A 24 -6.26 12.54 -10.43
C VAL A 24 -6.79 11.20 -9.92
N SER A 25 -7.94 11.24 -9.24
CA SER A 25 -8.61 10.01 -8.82
C SER A 25 -9.17 9.29 -10.06
N ALA A 26 -8.90 7.98 -10.14
CA ALA A 26 -9.41 7.12 -11.22
C ALA A 26 -10.73 6.44 -10.86
N VAL A 27 -11.45 6.93 -9.84
CA VAL A 27 -12.73 6.34 -9.41
C VAL A 27 -13.69 6.24 -10.58
N PRO A 28 -14.17 5.04 -10.95
CA PRO A 28 -15.09 4.85 -12.04
C PRO A 28 -16.43 5.58 -11.81
N GLU A 29 -17.06 6.02 -12.92
CA GLU A 29 -18.39 6.64 -12.86
C GLU A 29 -19.43 5.69 -12.23
N GLY A 30 -20.32 6.24 -11.40
CA GLY A 30 -21.40 5.50 -10.74
C GLY A 30 -20.97 4.75 -9.48
N MET A 31 -19.73 4.90 -9.03
CA MET A 31 -19.29 4.41 -7.72
C MET A 31 -19.48 5.47 -6.63
N THR A 32 -19.85 5.02 -5.43
CA THR A 32 -19.99 5.86 -4.24
C THR A 32 -19.01 5.45 -3.16
N LEU A 33 -18.51 6.41 -2.38
CA LEU A 33 -17.65 6.15 -1.22
C LEU A 33 -18.46 5.42 -0.16
N VAL A 34 -18.06 4.18 0.18
CA VAL A 34 -18.75 3.35 1.17
C VAL A 34 -17.94 3.21 2.47
N TRP A 35 -16.64 3.44 2.42
CA TRP A 35 -15.76 3.38 3.59
C TRP A 35 -14.51 4.22 3.34
N SER A 36 -14.03 4.92 4.38
CA SER A 36 -12.73 5.58 4.33
C SER A 36 -12.08 5.69 5.69
N ASP A 37 -10.76 5.88 5.67
CA ASP A 37 -10.00 6.43 6.79
C ASP A 37 -9.06 7.52 6.27
N GLU A 38 -9.34 8.74 6.68
CA GLU A 38 -8.57 9.95 6.36
C GLU A 38 -7.53 10.25 7.45
N PHE A 39 -7.48 9.41 8.50
CA PHE A 39 -6.55 9.52 9.64
C PHE A 39 -6.58 10.88 10.36
N ASP A 40 -7.77 11.49 10.47
CA ASP A 40 -7.96 12.84 11.01
C ASP A 40 -7.72 12.97 12.52
N ARG A 41 -7.73 11.86 13.27
CA ARG A 41 -7.61 11.85 14.72
C ARG A 41 -6.28 11.27 15.17
N ASP A 42 -5.39 12.12 15.68
CA ASP A 42 -4.10 11.74 16.23
C ASP A 42 -4.21 10.67 17.34
N GLY A 43 -3.25 9.76 17.38
CA GLY A 43 -3.14 8.71 18.39
C GLY A 43 -3.11 7.30 17.80
N ALA A 44 -3.91 6.40 18.37
CA ALA A 44 -4.05 5.04 17.84
C ALA A 44 -4.84 5.03 16.53
N PRO A 45 -4.52 4.14 15.56
CA PRO A 45 -5.46 3.79 14.50
C PRO A 45 -6.84 3.45 15.07
N ASP A 46 -7.90 3.87 14.39
CA ASP A 46 -9.28 3.71 14.87
C ASP A 46 -9.64 2.22 15.04
N PRO A 47 -9.93 1.75 16.26
CA PRO A 47 -10.28 0.35 16.51
C PRO A 47 -11.60 -0.09 15.88
N GLU A 48 -12.46 0.86 15.45
CA GLU A 48 -13.68 0.55 14.68
C GLU A 48 -13.38 0.25 13.21
N LYS A 49 -12.20 0.61 12.74
CA LYS A 49 -11.75 0.39 11.36
C LYS A 49 -10.63 -0.63 11.24
N TRP A 50 -9.74 -0.70 12.23
CA TRP A 50 -8.50 -1.48 12.16
C TRP A 50 -8.36 -2.49 13.29
N VAL A 51 -7.81 -3.65 12.93
CA VAL A 51 -7.40 -4.71 13.86
C VAL A 51 -5.92 -5.00 13.66
N TYR A 52 -5.17 -5.16 14.74
CA TYR A 52 -3.78 -5.56 14.69
C TYR A 52 -3.62 -7.06 14.43
N SER A 53 -2.65 -7.41 13.58
CA SER A 53 -2.06 -8.74 13.56
C SER A 53 -0.72 -8.66 14.27
N THR A 54 -0.57 -9.33 15.40
CA THR A 54 0.65 -9.31 16.23
C THR A 54 1.38 -10.64 16.17
N GLY A 55 2.69 -10.61 16.41
CA GLY A 55 3.53 -11.80 16.47
C GLY A 55 4.69 -11.78 15.51
N GLY A 56 5.50 -12.85 15.55
CA GLY A 56 6.67 -13.09 14.72
C GLY A 56 6.54 -14.41 13.96
N ASN A 57 7.63 -15.20 13.92
CA ASN A 57 7.72 -16.51 13.25
C ASN A 57 7.72 -16.45 11.71
N GLY A 58 8.22 -15.32 11.15
CA GLY A 58 8.51 -15.19 9.74
C GLY A 58 7.30 -15.01 8.81
N TRP A 59 6.07 -15.03 9.32
CA TRP A 59 4.83 -14.73 8.58
C TRP A 59 4.68 -15.49 7.24
N GLY A 60 5.26 -16.69 7.13
CA GLY A 60 5.26 -17.52 5.93
C GLY A 60 6.37 -17.20 4.92
N ASN A 61 7.08 -16.09 5.09
CA ASN A 61 8.08 -15.58 4.14
C ASN A 61 9.49 -15.44 4.74
N GLY A 62 9.71 -15.90 5.97
CA GLY A 62 11.00 -15.71 6.66
C GLY A 62 11.26 -14.26 7.07
N GLU A 63 10.22 -13.47 7.27
CA GLU A 63 10.30 -12.07 7.70
C GLU A 63 10.90 -11.97 9.11
N LEU A 64 11.63 -10.89 9.39
CA LEU A 64 12.42 -10.75 10.61
C LEU A 64 11.72 -10.01 11.74
N GLN A 65 10.73 -9.15 11.43
CA GLN A 65 10.06 -8.33 12.42
C GLN A 65 9.06 -9.13 13.27
N PHE A 66 8.90 -8.68 14.50
CA PHE A 66 7.74 -8.97 15.32
C PHE A 66 6.73 -7.83 15.17
N TYR A 67 5.52 -8.12 14.67
CA TYR A 67 4.44 -7.13 14.60
C TYR A 67 3.83 -6.90 15.97
N THR A 68 3.67 -5.63 16.34
CA THR A 68 3.13 -5.17 17.63
C THR A 68 1.91 -4.26 17.41
N ASP A 69 1.21 -3.97 18.49
CA ASP A 69 0.14 -2.96 18.57
C ASP A 69 0.62 -1.65 19.25
N LYS A 70 1.93 -1.51 19.41
CA LYS A 70 2.53 -0.37 20.11
C LYS A 70 2.54 0.90 19.26
N ARG A 71 2.46 2.06 19.94
CA ARG A 71 2.45 3.38 19.28
C ARG A 71 3.75 3.71 18.56
N GLU A 72 4.86 3.15 19.00
CA GLU A 72 6.15 3.26 18.29
C GLU A 72 6.17 2.57 16.92
N ASN A 73 5.31 1.56 16.71
CA ASN A 73 5.21 0.86 15.42
C ASN A 73 4.01 1.31 14.58
N SER A 74 2.98 1.92 15.17
CA SER A 74 1.86 2.48 14.42
C SER A 74 1.21 3.64 15.16
N ILE A 75 1.11 4.78 14.50
CA ILE A 75 0.50 5.98 15.04
C ILE A 75 -0.18 6.76 13.93
N VAL A 76 -1.33 7.36 14.25
CA VAL A 76 -1.92 8.43 13.45
C VAL A 76 -1.38 9.75 13.97
N LYS A 77 -0.81 10.55 13.08
CA LYS A 77 -0.25 11.86 13.41
C LYS A 77 -0.29 12.79 12.20
N ASP A 78 -0.73 14.03 12.45
CA ASP A 78 -0.81 15.09 11.43
C ASP A 78 -1.57 14.63 10.16
N GLY A 79 -2.73 13.97 10.36
CA GLY A 79 -3.58 13.48 9.27
C GLY A 79 -2.99 12.29 8.50
N LYS A 80 -2.13 11.46 9.11
CA LYS A 80 -1.48 10.32 8.42
C LYS A 80 -1.30 9.14 9.35
N LEU A 81 -1.49 7.94 8.83
CA LEU A 81 -1.04 6.72 9.48
C LEU A 81 0.45 6.49 9.18
N ILE A 82 1.25 6.31 10.22
CA ILE A 82 2.66 6.01 10.11
C ILE A 82 2.89 4.58 10.65
N LEU A 83 3.31 3.67 9.77
CA LEU A 83 3.78 2.35 10.13
C LEU A 83 5.30 2.38 10.21
N THR A 84 5.83 2.09 11.38
CA THR A 84 7.27 2.17 11.66
C THR A 84 7.85 0.78 11.92
N ALA A 85 8.80 0.37 11.09
CA ALA A 85 9.72 -0.71 11.44
C ALA A 85 10.94 -0.11 12.13
N GLN A 86 11.32 -0.66 13.27
CA GLN A 86 12.50 -0.23 14.02
C GLN A 86 13.25 -1.41 14.62
N SER A 87 14.56 -1.24 14.74
CA SER A 87 15.47 -2.25 15.30
C SER A 87 16.02 -1.78 16.65
N GLU A 88 15.93 -2.66 17.63
CA GLU A 88 16.64 -2.49 18.89
C GLU A 88 17.50 -3.74 19.12
N ASN A 89 18.83 -3.56 19.24
CA ASN A 89 19.79 -4.66 19.40
C ASN A 89 19.65 -5.76 18.32
N GLY A 90 19.32 -5.40 17.09
CA GLY A 90 19.13 -6.31 15.97
C GLY A 90 17.77 -7.02 15.93
N LEU A 91 16.88 -6.75 16.86
CA LEU A 91 15.52 -7.26 16.90
C LEU A 91 14.58 -6.23 16.27
N TRP A 92 13.93 -6.61 15.16
CA TRP A 92 13.00 -5.76 14.44
C TRP A 92 11.58 -5.86 15.02
N THR A 93 10.96 -4.71 15.23
CA THR A 93 9.52 -4.60 15.47
C THR A 93 8.86 -3.77 14.37
N SER A 94 7.59 -4.01 14.09
CA SER A 94 6.83 -3.26 13.10
C SER A 94 5.33 -3.37 13.36
N ALA A 95 4.49 -2.91 12.42
CA ALA A 95 3.04 -3.05 12.53
C ALA A 95 2.42 -3.67 11.28
N ARG A 96 1.33 -4.43 11.51
CA ARG A 96 0.43 -4.97 10.51
C ARG A 96 -1.01 -4.73 10.95
N LEU A 97 -1.72 -3.88 10.20
CA LEU A 97 -3.11 -3.52 10.40
C LEU A 97 -3.98 -4.20 9.33
N LYS A 98 -5.20 -4.57 9.71
CA LYS A 98 -6.18 -5.15 8.79
C LYS A 98 -7.58 -4.65 9.10
N THR A 99 -8.44 -4.60 8.08
CA THR A 99 -9.85 -4.23 8.23
C THR A 99 -10.78 -5.40 8.51
N GLN A 100 -10.27 -6.61 8.70
CA GLN A 100 -11.05 -7.85 8.86
C GLN A 100 -12.18 -7.71 9.89
N HIS A 101 -13.43 -7.98 9.47
CA HIS A 101 -14.68 -7.83 10.24
C HIS A 101 -15.03 -6.37 10.62
N LYS A 102 -14.34 -5.38 10.05
CA LYS A 102 -14.59 -3.95 10.19
C LYS A 102 -14.82 -3.28 8.83
N GLY A 103 -14.27 -3.89 7.78
CA GLY A 103 -14.38 -3.51 6.39
C GLY A 103 -13.97 -4.71 5.54
N ASP A 104 -14.96 -5.46 5.10
CA ASP A 104 -14.82 -6.62 4.23
C ASP A 104 -15.68 -6.36 3.00
N TRP A 105 -15.10 -6.47 1.81
CA TRP A 105 -15.78 -6.13 0.56
C TRP A 105 -15.66 -7.24 -0.46
N THR A 106 -16.71 -7.42 -1.25
CA THR A 106 -16.66 -8.15 -2.51
C THR A 106 -16.88 -7.12 -3.61
N TYR A 107 -15.86 -6.95 -4.44
CA TYR A 107 -15.80 -5.95 -5.50
C TYR A 107 -15.73 -4.49 -5.01
N GLY A 108 -15.31 -3.60 -5.89
CA GLY A 108 -15.21 -2.18 -5.63
C GLY A 108 -13.96 -1.55 -6.20
N PHE A 109 -13.80 -0.26 -5.95
CA PHE A 109 -12.60 0.50 -6.25
C PHE A 109 -11.93 0.87 -4.92
N PHE A 110 -10.67 0.47 -4.77
CA PHE A 110 -9.85 0.70 -3.58
C PHE A 110 -8.77 1.71 -3.93
N GLU A 111 -8.69 2.81 -3.20
CA GLU A 111 -7.70 3.85 -3.44
C GLU A 111 -6.96 4.17 -2.16
N ILE A 112 -5.63 4.03 -2.19
CA ILE A 112 -4.75 4.28 -1.07
C ILE A 112 -3.64 5.24 -1.50
N ARG A 113 -3.51 6.36 -0.78
CA ARG A 113 -2.41 7.29 -0.99
C ARG A 113 -1.33 7.08 0.05
N ALA A 114 -0.16 6.65 -0.40
CA ALA A 114 0.92 6.28 0.49
C ALA A 114 2.31 6.69 -0.04
N LYS A 115 3.25 6.78 0.89
CA LYS A 115 4.68 6.90 0.61
C LYS A 115 5.38 5.68 1.21
N VAL A 116 6.10 4.94 0.36
CA VAL A 116 6.83 3.74 0.78
C VAL A 116 8.21 4.09 1.36
N PRO A 117 8.77 3.28 2.27
CA PRO A 117 10.08 3.52 2.87
C PRO A 117 11.21 3.34 1.87
N ARG A 118 12.36 3.91 2.22
CA ARG A 118 13.66 3.59 1.61
C ARG A 118 14.42 2.62 2.50
N GLY A 119 15.34 1.89 1.91
CA GLY A 119 16.29 1.06 2.63
C GLY A 119 16.20 -0.39 2.21
N ARG A 120 17.35 -0.96 1.84
CA ARG A 120 17.46 -2.38 1.50
C ARG A 120 17.02 -3.23 2.69
N GLY A 121 16.14 -4.17 2.43
CA GLY A 121 15.53 -5.02 3.47
C GLY A 121 14.11 -4.62 3.86
N THR A 122 13.59 -3.44 3.46
CA THR A 122 12.19 -3.08 3.69
C THR A 122 11.26 -3.77 2.66
N TRP A 123 10.07 -4.15 3.11
CA TRP A 123 9.02 -4.74 2.29
C TRP A 123 7.64 -4.26 2.76
N PRO A 124 7.23 -3.03 2.41
CA PRO A 124 5.88 -2.54 2.63
C PRO A 124 4.89 -3.17 1.66
N ALA A 125 3.66 -3.39 2.12
CA ALA A 125 2.58 -3.89 1.29
C ALA A 125 1.22 -3.28 1.63
N ILE A 126 0.39 -3.12 0.61
CA ILE A 126 -1.03 -2.83 0.61
C ILE A 126 -1.69 -3.97 -0.15
N TRP A 127 -2.44 -4.82 0.52
CA TRP A 127 -2.91 -6.07 -0.04
C TRP A 127 -4.18 -6.57 0.64
N MET A 128 -4.75 -7.66 0.13
CA MET A 128 -6.01 -8.19 0.60
C MET A 128 -5.99 -9.71 0.73
N LEU A 129 -6.63 -10.21 1.78
CA LEU A 129 -6.92 -11.63 1.98
C LEU A 129 -8.42 -11.86 2.15
N PRO A 130 -8.92 -13.07 1.82
CA PRO A 130 -10.32 -13.41 1.99
C PRO A 130 -10.72 -13.43 3.47
N THR A 131 -11.91 -12.92 3.78
CA THR A 131 -12.46 -12.94 5.14
C THR A 131 -12.67 -14.37 5.64
N PHE A 132 -13.04 -15.27 4.72
CA PHE A 132 -13.28 -16.69 4.98
C PHE A 132 -12.56 -17.55 3.94
N MET A 133 -11.96 -18.66 4.38
CA MET A 133 -11.25 -19.61 3.51
C MET A 133 -12.21 -20.55 2.77
N LYS A 134 -13.16 -19.97 1.99
CA LYS A 134 -14.26 -20.70 1.29
C LYS A 134 -13.75 -21.83 0.40
N TYR A 135 -12.63 -21.61 -0.30
CA TYR A 135 -12.04 -22.57 -1.22
C TYR A 135 -10.84 -23.34 -0.63
N GLY A 136 -10.52 -23.11 0.63
CA GLY A 136 -9.41 -23.71 1.37
C GLY A 136 -8.33 -22.69 1.72
N ASN A 137 -7.32 -23.17 2.44
CA ASN A 137 -6.20 -22.33 2.88
C ASN A 137 -5.42 -21.78 1.70
N TRP A 138 -4.68 -20.71 2.00
CA TRP A 138 -3.80 -20.05 1.04
C TRP A 138 -3.01 -21.06 0.18
N PRO A 139 -2.94 -20.88 -1.15
CA PRO A 139 -3.47 -19.75 -1.94
C PRO A 139 -4.88 -19.99 -2.53
N ARG A 140 -5.59 -21.04 -2.13
CA ARG A 140 -6.85 -21.49 -2.75
C ARG A 140 -7.98 -20.48 -2.69
N SER A 141 -8.07 -19.71 -1.60
CA SER A 141 -9.11 -18.69 -1.44
C SER A 141 -8.68 -17.31 -1.93
N GLY A 142 -7.48 -17.21 -2.54
CA GLY A 142 -6.98 -16.00 -3.18
C GLY A 142 -6.18 -15.08 -2.27
N GLU A 143 -5.43 -14.19 -2.93
CA GLU A 143 -4.73 -13.02 -2.39
C GLU A 143 -4.65 -11.98 -3.50
N ILE A 144 -4.83 -10.71 -3.19
CA ILE A 144 -4.72 -9.60 -4.13
C ILE A 144 -3.74 -8.58 -3.55
N ASP A 145 -2.65 -8.32 -4.25
CA ASP A 145 -1.64 -7.35 -3.86
C ASP A 145 -1.85 -6.07 -4.66
N ILE A 146 -2.34 -5.01 -3.97
CA ILE A 146 -2.59 -3.70 -4.59
C ILE A 146 -1.27 -2.99 -4.84
N MET A 147 -0.37 -3.04 -3.88
CA MET A 147 0.97 -2.47 -3.95
C MET A 147 1.93 -3.26 -3.08
N GLU A 148 3.06 -3.64 -3.66
CA GLU A 148 4.22 -4.12 -2.94
C GLU A 148 5.47 -3.38 -3.42
N HIS A 149 6.41 -3.18 -2.50
CA HIS A 149 7.70 -2.57 -2.80
C HIS A 149 8.80 -3.27 -2.00
N VAL A 150 9.97 -3.45 -2.60
CA VAL A 150 11.16 -3.96 -1.92
C VAL A 150 12.28 -2.91 -1.96
N GLY A 151 12.86 -2.64 -0.81
CA GLY A 151 13.78 -1.51 -0.65
C GLY A 151 15.10 -1.60 -1.43
N PHE A 152 15.43 -2.76 -2.01
CA PHE A 152 16.59 -2.93 -2.89
C PHE A 152 16.27 -2.57 -4.35
N GLU A 153 14.99 -2.39 -4.72
CA GLU A 153 14.51 -1.90 -6.02
C GLU A 153 13.75 -0.58 -5.83
N PRO A 154 14.45 0.52 -5.50
CA PRO A 154 13.80 1.78 -5.23
C PRO A 154 12.99 2.24 -6.44
N ASP A 155 11.78 2.77 -6.15
CA ASP A 155 10.85 3.27 -7.15
C ASP A 155 10.22 2.20 -8.09
N ILE A 156 10.43 0.89 -7.86
CA ILE A 156 9.68 -0.17 -8.54
C ILE A 156 8.51 -0.61 -7.65
N ILE A 157 7.32 -0.53 -8.19
CA ILE A 157 6.07 -0.95 -7.52
C ILE A 157 5.57 -2.22 -8.21
N HIS A 158 5.25 -3.21 -7.42
CA HIS A 158 4.73 -4.49 -7.87
C HIS A 158 3.26 -4.64 -7.49
N THR A 159 2.56 -5.45 -8.26
CA THR A 159 1.20 -5.90 -7.98
C THR A 159 1.03 -7.35 -8.40
N SER A 160 0.16 -8.09 -7.72
CA SER A 160 0.01 -9.52 -7.97
C SER A 160 -1.38 -10.04 -7.62
N VAL A 161 -1.70 -11.22 -8.12
CA VAL A 161 -2.70 -12.10 -7.53
C VAL A 161 -2.10 -13.47 -7.27
N HIS A 162 -2.52 -14.10 -6.16
CA HIS A 162 -2.19 -15.47 -5.84
C HIS A 162 -3.47 -16.29 -5.72
N THR A 163 -3.52 -17.40 -6.45
CA THR A 163 -4.64 -18.35 -6.47
C THR A 163 -4.11 -19.79 -6.46
N ASN A 164 -4.99 -20.78 -6.43
CA ASN A 164 -4.54 -22.17 -6.50
C ASN A 164 -3.78 -22.48 -7.81
N ALA A 165 -4.24 -21.93 -8.94
CA ALA A 165 -3.57 -22.10 -10.25
C ALA A 165 -2.39 -21.15 -10.44
N TYR A 166 -2.41 -19.99 -9.79
CA TYR A 166 -1.44 -18.92 -10.00
C TYR A 166 -0.85 -18.47 -8.66
N ASN A 167 0.36 -18.91 -8.32
CA ASN A 167 1.03 -18.45 -7.10
C ASN A 167 2.56 -18.57 -7.20
N HIS A 168 3.26 -17.81 -6.37
CA HIS A 168 4.72 -17.73 -6.40
C HIS A 168 5.40 -19.06 -6.04
N LYS A 169 4.78 -19.91 -5.22
CA LYS A 169 5.38 -21.20 -4.83
C LYS A 169 5.57 -22.16 -5.99
N ILE A 170 4.74 -22.03 -7.03
CA ILE A 170 4.83 -22.82 -8.26
C ILE A 170 5.25 -21.98 -9.48
N GLY A 171 5.64 -20.71 -9.25
CA GLY A 171 6.15 -19.81 -10.30
C GLY A 171 5.12 -19.38 -11.34
N THR A 172 3.83 -19.40 -11.02
CA THR A 172 2.74 -19.09 -11.96
C THR A 172 1.91 -17.87 -11.59
N HIS A 173 2.24 -17.17 -10.49
CA HIS A 173 1.50 -15.99 -10.06
C HIS A 173 1.37 -14.93 -11.16
N LYS A 174 0.26 -14.24 -11.18
CA LYS A 174 0.01 -13.15 -12.12
C LYS A 174 0.49 -11.86 -11.47
N THR A 175 1.55 -11.31 -12.02
CA THR A 175 2.23 -10.12 -11.48
C THR A 175 2.60 -9.14 -12.56
N ALA A 176 2.67 -7.87 -12.21
CA ALA A 176 3.26 -6.80 -13.01
C ALA A 176 4.04 -5.84 -12.09
N HIS A 177 4.86 -5.01 -12.70
CA HIS A 177 5.55 -3.93 -12.00
C HIS A 177 5.67 -2.70 -12.89
N ASP A 178 5.81 -1.54 -12.26
CA ASP A 178 6.07 -0.28 -12.96
C ASP A 178 7.06 0.58 -12.18
N THR A 179 7.72 1.49 -12.89
CA THR A 179 8.67 2.45 -12.32
C THR A 179 7.95 3.72 -11.89
N VAL A 180 7.77 3.88 -10.59
CA VAL A 180 7.10 5.03 -9.97
C VAL A 180 8.14 5.98 -9.38
N ARG A 181 8.67 6.88 -10.20
CA ARG A 181 9.74 7.79 -9.79
C ARG A 181 9.37 8.61 -8.56
N GLY A 182 10.14 8.43 -7.51
CA GLY A 182 9.94 9.13 -6.24
C GLY A 182 8.94 8.48 -5.30
N ALA A 183 8.55 7.22 -5.48
CA ALA A 183 7.68 6.48 -4.58
C ALA A 183 8.17 6.51 -3.12
N THR A 184 9.50 6.51 -2.93
CA THR A 184 10.11 6.62 -1.59
C THR A 184 10.27 8.06 -1.08
N LYS A 185 9.93 9.07 -1.88
CA LYS A 185 10.12 10.50 -1.54
C LYS A 185 8.82 11.28 -1.45
N LYS A 186 7.82 10.90 -2.25
CA LYS A 186 6.53 11.57 -2.40
C LYS A 186 5.40 10.58 -2.19
N PHE A 187 4.25 11.08 -1.80
CA PHE A 187 3.02 10.30 -1.83
C PHE A 187 2.65 9.95 -3.27
N GLN A 188 2.24 8.71 -3.47
CA GLN A 188 1.66 8.21 -4.71
C GLN A 188 0.29 7.62 -4.40
N THR A 189 -0.59 7.57 -5.38
CA THR A 189 -1.89 6.89 -5.25
C THR A 189 -1.79 5.52 -5.89
N TYR A 190 -2.07 4.51 -5.12
CA TYR A 190 -2.17 3.10 -5.54
C TYR A 190 -3.64 2.73 -5.50
N ALA A 191 -4.19 2.27 -6.61
CA ALA A 191 -5.59 1.90 -6.66
C ALA A 191 -5.84 0.62 -7.43
N MET A 192 -7.00 0.01 -7.15
CA MET A 192 -7.44 -1.22 -7.78
C MET A 192 -8.96 -1.16 -7.98
N GLU A 193 -9.41 -1.42 -9.19
CA GLU A 193 -10.79 -1.76 -9.49
C GLU A 193 -10.91 -3.29 -9.51
N TRP A 194 -11.80 -3.81 -8.71
CA TRP A 194 -12.12 -5.24 -8.65
C TRP A 194 -13.59 -5.43 -8.99
N ASP A 195 -13.82 -6.17 -10.06
CA ASP A 195 -15.12 -6.46 -10.66
C ASP A 195 -15.26 -7.99 -10.83
N PRO A 196 -16.45 -8.57 -11.06
CA PRO A 196 -16.59 -10.01 -11.32
C PRO A 196 -15.75 -10.55 -12.47
N ASP A 197 -15.46 -9.70 -13.46
CA ASP A 197 -14.81 -10.09 -14.71
C ASP A 197 -13.32 -9.75 -14.75
N TYR A 198 -12.84 -8.83 -13.90
CA TYR A 198 -11.43 -8.42 -13.89
C TYR A 198 -10.99 -7.76 -12.59
N ILE A 199 -9.66 -7.66 -12.44
CA ILE A 199 -8.98 -6.77 -11.51
C ILE A 199 -8.06 -5.87 -12.33
N GLN A 200 -8.24 -4.54 -12.19
CA GLN A 200 -7.43 -3.52 -12.87
C GLN A 200 -6.69 -2.69 -11.82
N TRP A 201 -5.38 -2.56 -11.96
CA TRP A 201 -4.54 -1.73 -11.08
C TRP A 201 -4.21 -0.39 -11.71
N TYR A 202 -4.08 0.63 -10.85
CA TYR A 202 -3.80 2.00 -11.23
C TYR A 202 -2.69 2.58 -10.33
N ILE A 203 -1.84 3.42 -10.91
CA ILE A 203 -0.86 4.23 -10.20
C ILE A 203 -1.08 5.68 -10.60
N ASN A 204 -1.32 6.57 -9.62
CA ASN A 204 -1.60 7.99 -9.83
C ASN A 204 -2.73 8.25 -10.84
N GLY A 205 -3.76 7.42 -10.83
CA GLY A 205 -4.91 7.52 -11.71
C GLY A 205 -4.73 6.85 -13.07
N GLU A 206 -3.54 6.39 -13.42
CA GLU A 206 -3.26 5.75 -14.71
C GLU A 206 -3.30 4.22 -14.59
N PRO A 207 -4.05 3.50 -15.44
CA PRO A 207 -4.08 2.04 -15.43
C PRO A 207 -2.76 1.48 -15.95
N PHE A 208 -2.21 0.44 -15.27
CA PHE A 208 -0.94 -0.17 -15.70
C PHE A 208 -0.98 -1.68 -15.83
N TYR A 209 -1.88 -2.38 -15.14
CA TYR A 209 -2.01 -3.83 -15.23
C TYR A 209 -3.46 -4.26 -15.09
N ARG A 210 -3.86 -5.30 -15.83
CA ARG A 210 -5.18 -5.92 -15.75
C ARG A 210 -5.05 -7.43 -15.77
N PHE A 211 -5.79 -8.08 -14.87
CA PHE A 211 -5.98 -9.52 -14.82
C PHE A 211 -7.46 -9.83 -15.05
N ASP A 212 -7.77 -10.45 -16.18
CA ASP A 212 -9.13 -10.85 -16.54
C ASP A 212 -9.49 -12.19 -15.95
N ASN A 213 -10.75 -12.34 -15.52
CA ASN A 213 -11.31 -13.61 -15.07
C ASN A 213 -11.38 -14.59 -16.26
N PRO A 214 -10.67 -15.72 -16.22
CA PRO A 214 -10.74 -16.68 -17.31
C PRO A 214 -12.06 -17.47 -17.35
N HIS A 215 -12.95 -17.33 -16.36
CA HIS A 215 -14.22 -18.02 -16.22
C HIS A 215 -14.10 -19.56 -16.30
N ILE A 216 -13.01 -20.12 -15.73
CA ILE A 216 -12.73 -21.56 -15.76
C ILE A 216 -13.17 -22.19 -14.44
N SER A 217 -12.57 -21.80 -13.32
CA SER A 217 -12.90 -22.32 -11.99
C SER A 217 -12.39 -21.39 -10.87
N ASN A 218 -12.71 -21.73 -9.62
CA ASN A 218 -12.18 -21.03 -8.46
C ASN A 218 -10.67 -21.29 -8.23
N ALA A 219 -10.08 -22.20 -8.97
CA ALA A 219 -8.62 -22.38 -8.92
C ALA A 219 -7.89 -21.20 -9.57
N GLU A 220 -8.47 -20.61 -10.61
CA GLU A 220 -7.97 -19.43 -11.32
C GLU A 220 -8.53 -18.14 -10.78
N TRP A 221 -9.82 -18.15 -10.36
CA TRP A 221 -10.54 -16.95 -9.93
C TRP A 221 -11.36 -17.19 -8.66
N PRO A 222 -10.77 -17.13 -7.45
CA PRO A 222 -11.48 -17.25 -6.18
C PRO A 222 -12.03 -15.90 -5.67
N PHE A 223 -12.03 -14.86 -6.48
CA PHE A 223 -12.31 -13.47 -6.12
C PHE A 223 -13.81 -13.13 -6.19
N ASP A 224 -14.68 -14.04 -5.72
CA ASP A 224 -16.14 -13.89 -5.62
C ASP A 224 -16.63 -13.92 -4.16
N ILE A 225 -15.74 -13.67 -3.21
CA ILE A 225 -15.99 -13.69 -1.78
C ILE A 225 -15.47 -12.41 -1.13
N PRO A 226 -15.91 -12.06 0.09
CA PRO A 226 -15.38 -10.88 0.76
C PRO A 226 -13.89 -10.99 1.10
N PHE A 227 -13.15 -9.89 0.85
CA PHE A 227 -11.75 -9.70 1.23
C PHE A 227 -11.63 -8.49 2.15
N TYR A 228 -10.65 -8.52 3.03
CA TYR A 228 -10.26 -7.40 3.87
C TYR A 228 -8.90 -6.86 3.48
N LEU A 229 -8.70 -5.56 3.69
CA LEU A 229 -7.45 -4.86 3.41
C LEU A 229 -6.41 -5.09 4.51
N ILE A 230 -5.14 -5.15 4.13
CA ILE A 230 -3.99 -5.25 5.01
C ILE A 230 -2.96 -4.18 4.63
N LEU A 231 -2.44 -3.48 5.63
CA LEU A 231 -1.32 -2.55 5.53
C LEU A 231 -0.21 -3.04 6.46
N ASN A 232 0.99 -3.25 5.95
CA ASN A 232 2.13 -3.65 6.77
C ASN A 232 3.46 -3.14 6.24
N LEU A 233 4.45 -3.14 7.13
CA LEU A 233 5.85 -2.94 6.76
C LEU A 233 6.66 -4.13 7.29
N ALA A 234 7.01 -5.06 6.42
CA ALA A 234 7.89 -6.17 6.73
C ALA A 234 9.37 -5.77 6.57
N ILE A 235 10.24 -6.54 7.23
CA ILE A 235 11.71 -6.44 7.14
C ILE A 235 12.28 -7.80 6.80
N GLY A 236 13.18 -7.83 5.81
CA GLY A 236 13.82 -9.07 5.37
C GLY A 236 12.87 -9.97 4.58
N GLY A 237 12.83 -11.23 4.94
CA GLY A 237 12.04 -12.24 4.24
C GLY A 237 12.67 -12.73 2.94
N THR A 238 12.02 -13.70 2.30
CA THR A 238 12.50 -14.35 1.09
C THR A 238 12.60 -13.42 -0.11
N TRP A 239 11.86 -12.30 -0.10
CA TRP A 239 11.90 -11.30 -1.15
C TRP A 239 12.53 -9.99 -0.67
N GLY A 240 11.98 -9.30 0.32
CA GLY A 240 12.54 -8.03 0.82
C GLY A 240 13.99 -8.14 1.27
N GLY A 241 14.41 -9.32 1.76
CA GLY A 241 15.76 -9.63 2.22
C GLY A 241 16.72 -10.19 1.16
N GLN A 242 16.31 -10.34 -0.11
CA GLN A 242 17.13 -10.99 -1.15
C GLN A 242 18.53 -10.37 -1.33
N GLN A 243 18.67 -9.07 -1.12
CA GLN A 243 19.95 -8.38 -1.21
C GLN A 243 20.50 -7.99 0.18
N GLY A 244 20.04 -8.68 1.23
CA GLY A 244 20.37 -8.37 2.61
C GLY A 244 19.62 -7.15 3.14
N ILE A 245 19.94 -6.77 4.36
CA ILE A 245 19.39 -5.59 5.04
C ILE A 245 20.50 -4.53 5.13
N ASP A 246 20.15 -3.28 5.00
CA ASP A 246 21.09 -2.19 5.24
C ASP A 246 21.49 -2.17 6.72
N GLU A 247 22.76 -2.47 7.01
CA GLU A 247 23.30 -2.57 8.38
C GLU A 247 23.20 -1.26 9.17
N LYS A 248 23.02 -0.13 8.47
CA LYS A 248 22.86 1.19 9.08
C LYS A 248 21.40 1.58 9.26
N MET A 249 20.47 0.78 8.77
CA MET A 249 19.05 1.06 8.90
C MET A 249 18.58 0.63 10.30
N GLU A 250 18.27 1.59 11.13
CA GLU A 250 17.67 1.37 12.46
C GLU A 250 16.15 1.57 12.43
N LYS A 251 15.65 2.33 11.44
CA LYS A 251 14.25 2.70 11.31
C LYS A 251 13.84 2.85 9.86
N ALA A 252 12.61 2.45 9.53
CA ALA A 252 11.95 2.69 8.25
C ALA A 252 10.47 3.00 8.48
N GLU A 253 9.86 3.83 7.62
CA GLU A 253 8.47 4.24 7.76
C GLU A 253 7.71 4.15 6.44
N MET A 254 6.57 3.46 6.46
CA MET A 254 5.52 3.58 5.46
C MET A 254 4.49 4.58 5.99
N ILE A 255 4.15 5.59 5.18
CA ILE A 255 3.22 6.65 5.58
C ILE A 255 2.01 6.60 4.66
N VAL A 256 0.82 6.47 5.23
CA VAL A 256 -0.45 6.43 4.51
C VAL A 256 -1.24 7.70 4.80
N ASP A 257 -1.65 8.40 3.74
CA ASP A 257 -2.39 9.65 3.80
C ASP A 257 -3.89 9.38 3.95
N TYR A 258 -4.42 8.46 3.13
CA TYR A 258 -5.80 7.99 3.24
C TYR A 258 -5.97 6.58 2.68
N VAL A 259 -7.08 5.95 3.06
CA VAL A 259 -7.63 4.73 2.46
C VAL A 259 -9.10 4.98 2.15
N ARG A 260 -9.51 4.74 0.91
CA ARG A 260 -10.89 4.96 0.44
C ARG A 260 -11.38 3.74 -0.33
N VAL A 261 -12.62 3.34 -0.08
CA VAL A 261 -13.28 2.23 -0.78
C VAL A 261 -14.60 2.72 -1.35
N TYR A 262 -14.78 2.46 -2.64
CA TYR A 262 -15.96 2.84 -3.39
C TYR A 262 -16.63 1.59 -3.96
N GLN A 263 -17.96 1.57 -4.00
CA GLN A 263 -18.73 0.48 -4.61
C GLN A 263 -19.82 1.04 -5.51
N LYS A 264 -20.27 0.23 -6.48
CA LYS A 264 -21.45 0.52 -7.28
C LYS A 264 -22.69 0.46 -6.39
N ASN A 265 -23.65 1.38 -6.60
CA ASN A 265 -24.94 1.40 -5.92
C ASN A 265 -25.79 0.22 -6.32
#